data_7c26553affbe569ec06ce264d9f92eb6
#
_entry.id   7c26553affbe569ec06ce264d9f92eb6
#
_cell.length_a   1.000
_cell.length_b   1.000
_cell.length_c   1.000
_cell.angle_alpha   90.00
_cell.angle_beta   90.00
_cell.angle_gamma   90.00
#
_symmetry.space_group_name_H-M   'P 1'
#
loop_
_entity.id
_entity.type
_entity.pdbx_description
1 polymer ?
#
loop_
_entity_poly.entity_id
_entity_poly.type
_entity_poly.pdbx_seq_one_letter_code
_entity_poly.pdbx_strand_id
1 'polypeptide(L)'
;MKQIEDYIKLPKEERQAHLKLDKACLERGGQSMYLKGLLAHIHDTTIPSGKKIHVCHACNNAACSNPNHLYWGTASENALDRDAYYGTTIWDKMVAKHGLEEAKRIQRGNADPSKAGKGNTGKKKSEEHKRKIAEAIKRKHAEKARMAE
;
A
#
# COMPACT_ATOMS: atom_id res chain seq x y z
N MET A 1 -3.59 -21.82 -12.77
CA MET A 1 -3.61 -20.81 -11.67
C MET A 1 -2.35 -19.95 -11.74
N LYS A 2 -2.48 -18.65 -11.93
CA LYS A 2 -1.37 -17.69 -12.00
C LYS A 2 -0.86 -17.35 -10.60
N GLN A 3 0.43 -17.07 -10.45
CA GLN A 3 0.93 -16.54 -9.19
C GLN A 3 0.42 -15.10 -8.99
N ILE A 4 -0.09 -14.79 -7.82
CA ILE A 4 -0.65 -13.47 -7.54
C ILE A 4 0.40 -12.36 -7.65
N GLU A 5 1.67 -12.67 -7.35
CA GLU A 5 2.81 -11.78 -7.47
C GLU A 5 3.10 -11.38 -8.93
N ASP A 6 2.74 -12.21 -9.89
CA ASP A 6 2.85 -11.89 -11.31
C ASP A 6 1.61 -11.16 -11.81
N TYR A 7 0.44 -11.57 -11.34
CA TYR A 7 -0.82 -10.91 -11.68
C TYR A 7 -0.84 -9.43 -11.23
N ILE A 8 -0.30 -9.11 -10.06
CA ILE A 8 -0.27 -7.73 -9.55
C ILE A 8 0.66 -6.79 -10.33
N LYS A 9 1.59 -7.34 -11.14
CA LYS A 9 2.45 -6.56 -12.04
C LYS A 9 1.73 -6.07 -13.30
N LEU A 10 0.58 -6.66 -13.61
CA LEU A 10 -0.24 -6.18 -14.74
C LEU A 10 -0.69 -4.74 -14.49
N PRO A 11 -0.91 -3.95 -15.55
CA PRO A 11 -1.50 -2.62 -15.43
C PRO A 11 -2.79 -2.64 -14.62
N LYS A 12 -3.06 -1.58 -13.86
CA LYS A 12 -4.25 -1.49 -13.02
C LYS A 12 -5.53 -1.63 -13.84
N GLU A 13 -5.55 -1.07 -15.03
CA GLU A 13 -6.67 -1.10 -15.97
C GLU A 13 -7.02 -2.54 -16.39
N GLU A 14 -6.01 -3.38 -16.63
CA GLU A 14 -6.23 -4.79 -16.93
C GLU A 14 -6.80 -5.56 -15.75
N ARG A 15 -6.28 -5.30 -14.55
CA ARG A 15 -6.79 -5.91 -13.31
C ARG A 15 -8.20 -5.48 -12.96
N GLN A 16 -8.63 -4.33 -13.47
CA GLN A 16 -9.95 -3.73 -13.28
C GLN A 16 -10.92 -3.98 -14.45
N ALA A 17 -10.51 -4.61 -15.53
CA ALA A 17 -11.29 -4.79 -16.75
C ALA A 17 -12.63 -5.53 -16.53
N HIS A 18 -12.74 -6.35 -15.48
CA HIS A 18 -13.96 -7.08 -15.12
C HIS A 18 -14.96 -6.24 -14.30
N LEU A 19 -14.58 -5.05 -13.83
CA LEU A 19 -15.41 -4.23 -12.95
C LEU A 19 -16.69 -3.76 -13.67
N LYS A 20 -17.82 -3.79 -12.95
CA LYS A 20 -19.14 -3.32 -13.40
C LYS A 20 -19.76 -2.52 -12.26
N LEU A 21 -19.38 -1.24 -12.14
CA LEU A 21 -19.79 -0.37 -11.04
C LEU A 21 -21.27 0.09 -11.15
N ASP A 22 -21.92 -0.16 -12.28
CA ASP A 22 -23.36 0.01 -12.49
C ASP A 22 -24.21 -1.01 -11.71
N LYS A 23 -23.61 -2.12 -11.27
CA LYS A 23 -24.29 -3.12 -10.45
C LYS A 23 -24.40 -2.66 -8.99
N ALA A 24 -25.43 -3.14 -8.31
CA ALA A 24 -25.64 -2.82 -6.90
C ALA A 24 -24.54 -3.45 -6.02
N CYS A 25 -24.18 -2.75 -4.93
CA CYS A 25 -23.35 -3.33 -3.89
C CYS A 25 -24.06 -4.52 -3.21
N LEU A 26 -23.29 -5.57 -2.89
CA LEU A 26 -23.77 -6.69 -2.10
C LEU A 26 -23.20 -6.54 -0.67
N GLU A 27 -23.99 -6.00 0.23
CA GLU A 27 -23.56 -5.73 1.61
C GLU A 27 -23.75 -6.98 2.49
N ARG A 28 -22.85 -7.94 2.35
CA ARG A 28 -22.83 -9.16 3.18
C ARG A 28 -21.82 -9.13 4.31
N GLY A 29 -21.06 -8.05 4.44
CA GLY A 29 -20.01 -7.97 5.45
C GLY A 29 -18.98 -9.10 5.30
N GLY A 30 -18.32 -9.18 4.16
CA GLY A 30 -17.40 -10.28 3.85
C GLY A 30 -16.16 -10.28 4.72
N GLN A 31 -15.84 -11.42 5.34
CA GLN A 31 -14.53 -11.60 5.95
C GLN A 31 -13.45 -11.51 4.87
N SER A 32 -12.34 -10.86 5.18
CA SER A 32 -11.22 -10.63 4.24
C SER A 32 -10.76 -11.90 3.52
N MET A 33 -10.75 -13.04 4.19
CA MET A 33 -10.37 -14.32 3.59
C MET A 33 -11.37 -14.80 2.55
N TYR A 34 -12.66 -14.60 2.77
CA TYR A 34 -13.70 -14.93 1.79
C TYR A 34 -13.54 -14.11 0.51
N LEU A 35 -13.34 -12.81 0.62
CA LEU A 35 -13.15 -11.92 -0.53
C LEU A 35 -11.86 -12.25 -1.30
N LYS A 36 -10.79 -12.63 -0.60
CA LYS A 36 -9.55 -13.10 -1.23
C LYS A 36 -9.78 -14.40 -2.03
N GLY A 37 -10.48 -15.36 -1.46
CA GLY A 37 -10.83 -16.60 -2.15
C GLY A 37 -11.69 -16.37 -3.39
N LEU A 38 -12.67 -15.49 -3.27
CA LEU A 38 -13.56 -15.11 -4.38
C LEU A 38 -12.77 -14.50 -5.56
N LEU A 39 -11.91 -13.52 -5.29
CA LEU A 39 -11.08 -12.91 -6.33
C LEU A 39 -10.05 -13.87 -6.92
N ALA A 40 -9.45 -14.72 -6.10
CA ALA A 40 -8.52 -15.74 -6.56
C ALA A 40 -9.19 -16.68 -7.55
N HIS A 41 -10.42 -17.09 -7.28
CA HIS A 41 -11.22 -17.93 -8.16
C HIS A 41 -11.55 -17.22 -9.49
N ILE A 42 -12.01 -15.97 -9.43
CA ILE A 42 -12.41 -15.19 -10.62
C ILE A 42 -11.22 -14.95 -11.56
N HIS A 43 -10.05 -14.65 -11.01
CA HIS A 43 -8.87 -14.30 -11.79
C HIS A 43 -7.92 -15.46 -12.04
N ASP A 44 -8.28 -16.68 -11.62
CA ASP A 44 -7.43 -17.88 -11.67
C ASP A 44 -6.03 -17.61 -11.09
N THR A 45 -6.00 -17.00 -9.88
CA THR A 45 -4.75 -16.65 -9.18
C THR A 45 -4.62 -17.40 -7.85
N THR A 46 -3.40 -17.47 -7.34
CA THR A 46 -3.15 -17.86 -5.95
C THR A 46 -3.66 -16.82 -4.96
N ILE A 47 -4.00 -17.23 -3.74
CA ILE A 47 -4.36 -16.30 -2.66
C ILE A 47 -3.07 -15.70 -2.10
N PRO A 48 -2.97 -14.36 -1.97
CA PRO A 48 -1.77 -13.74 -1.42
C PRO A 48 -1.54 -14.13 0.04
N SER A 49 -0.35 -14.62 0.35
CA SER A 49 0.08 -15.00 1.70
C SER A 49 0.54 -13.83 2.56
N GLY A 50 0.83 -12.67 1.94
CA GLY A 50 1.38 -11.49 2.60
C GLY A 50 0.39 -10.33 2.76
N LYS A 51 0.88 -9.24 3.37
CA LYS A 51 0.12 -8.00 3.60
C LYS A 51 0.30 -6.95 2.49
N LYS A 52 1.00 -7.27 1.41
CA LYS A 52 1.32 -6.31 0.33
C LYS A 52 0.22 -6.18 -0.72
N ILE A 53 -0.56 -7.26 -0.91
CA ILE A 53 -1.63 -7.32 -1.89
C ILE A 53 -2.97 -7.34 -1.15
N HIS A 54 -3.85 -6.47 -1.54
CA HIS A 54 -5.14 -6.23 -0.91
C HIS A 54 -6.29 -6.50 -1.86
N VAL A 55 -7.45 -6.84 -1.29
CA VAL A 55 -8.72 -6.71 -1.97
C VAL A 55 -9.11 -5.24 -1.88
N CYS A 56 -9.20 -4.56 -3.02
CA CYS A 56 -9.61 -3.17 -3.12
C CYS A 56 -11.06 -3.08 -3.59
N HIS A 57 -11.80 -2.12 -3.05
CA HIS A 57 -13.19 -1.84 -3.39
C HIS A 57 -13.26 -0.65 -4.33
N ALA A 58 -13.50 -0.87 -5.61
CA ALA A 58 -13.66 0.21 -6.59
C ALA A 58 -14.90 1.08 -6.32
N CYS A 59 -15.90 0.54 -5.61
CA CYS A 59 -17.09 1.28 -5.16
C CYS A 59 -16.87 2.06 -3.85
N ASN A 60 -15.70 1.99 -3.24
CA ASN A 60 -15.36 2.55 -1.92
C ASN A 60 -16.26 2.14 -0.74
N ASN A 61 -17.08 1.13 -0.90
CA ASN A 61 -17.88 0.55 0.18
C ASN A 61 -17.17 -0.69 0.75
N ALA A 62 -16.58 -0.57 1.93
CA ALA A 62 -15.85 -1.65 2.59
C ALA A 62 -16.73 -2.86 2.99
N ALA A 63 -18.04 -2.70 3.07
CA ALA A 63 -18.99 -3.78 3.33
C ALA A 63 -19.39 -4.55 2.07
N CYS A 64 -19.01 -4.07 0.89
CA CYS A 64 -19.39 -4.67 -0.38
C CYS A 64 -18.62 -5.97 -0.63
N SER A 65 -19.34 -7.03 -0.94
CA SER A 65 -18.81 -8.33 -1.38
C SER A 65 -19.13 -8.64 -2.84
N ASN A 66 -19.61 -7.65 -3.61
CA ASN A 66 -19.88 -7.83 -5.04
C ASN A 66 -18.55 -8.01 -5.80
N PRO A 67 -18.32 -9.17 -6.46
CA PRO A 67 -17.08 -9.41 -7.20
C PRO A 67 -16.83 -8.40 -8.32
N ASN A 68 -17.88 -7.85 -8.92
CA ASN A 68 -17.76 -6.81 -9.96
C ASN A 68 -17.26 -5.46 -9.40
N HIS A 69 -17.12 -5.31 -8.10
CA HIS A 69 -16.65 -4.10 -7.43
C HIS A 69 -15.28 -4.31 -6.76
N LEU A 70 -14.72 -5.52 -6.81
CA LEU A 70 -13.51 -5.91 -6.13
C LEU A 70 -12.38 -6.16 -7.12
N TYR A 71 -11.17 -5.77 -6.77
CA TYR A 71 -9.98 -6.08 -7.56
C TYR A 71 -8.75 -6.27 -6.69
N TRP A 72 -7.73 -6.95 -7.24
CA TRP A 72 -6.43 -7.05 -6.59
C TRP A 72 -5.62 -5.77 -6.76
N GLY A 73 -5.21 -5.16 -5.67
CA GLY A 73 -4.41 -3.95 -5.68
C GLY A 73 -3.38 -3.91 -4.56
N THR A 74 -2.52 -2.89 -4.60
CA THR A 74 -1.57 -2.57 -3.55
C THR A 74 -2.18 -1.60 -2.54
N ALA A 75 -1.55 -1.46 -1.37
CA ALA A 75 -1.96 -0.47 -0.36
C ALA A 75 -1.93 0.97 -0.91
N SER A 76 -0.94 1.28 -1.76
CA SER A 76 -0.82 2.59 -2.41
C SER A 76 -1.96 2.86 -3.38
N GLU A 77 -2.30 1.89 -4.23
CA GLU A 77 -3.42 2.01 -5.17
C GLU A 77 -4.75 2.20 -4.43
N ASN A 78 -4.98 1.41 -3.38
CA ASN A 78 -6.18 1.53 -2.56
C ASN A 78 -6.29 2.91 -1.86
N ALA A 79 -5.15 3.47 -1.44
CA ALA A 79 -5.12 4.82 -0.87
C ALA A 79 -5.44 5.89 -1.92
N LEU A 80 -4.85 5.79 -3.12
CA LEU A 80 -5.11 6.72 -4.24
C LEU A 80 -6.57 6.67 -4.68
N ASP A 81 -7.17 5.49 -4.78
CA ASP A 81 -8.59 5.35 -5.17
C ASP A 81 -9.51 5.98 -4.14
N ARG A 82 -9.23 5.75 -2.86
CA ARG A 82 -9.97 6.38 -1.77
C ARG A 82 -9.84 7.91 -1.81
N ASP A 83 -8.64 8.42 -1.99
CA ASP A 83 -8.38 9.87 -2.02
C ASP A 83 -9.02 10.52 -3.26
N ALA A 84 -9.01 9.85 -4.41
CA ALA A 84 -9.73 10.27 -5.61
C ALA A 84 -11.25 10.30 -5.40
N TYR A 85 -11.81 9.29 -4.73
CA TYR A 85 -13.25 9.21 -4.44
C TYR A 85 -13.73 10.32 -3.50
N TYR A 86 -12.99 10.57 -2.43
CA TYR A 86 -13.38 11.58 -1.43
C TYR A 86 -12.95 13.00 -1.82
N GLY A 87 -12.10 13.18 -2.84
CA GLY A 87 -11.55 14.46 -3.24
C GLY A 87 -10.66 15.11 -2.18
N THR A 88 -10.28 14.37 -1.14
CA THR A 88 -9.47 14.86 -0.02
C THR A 88 -8.49 13.82 0.47
N THR A 89 -7.27 14.23 0.73
CA THR A 89 -6.24 13.35 1.32
C THR A 89 -6.41 13.23 2.84
N ILE A 90 -5.72 12.27 3.46
CA ILE A 90 -5.63 12.19 4.93
C ILE A 90 -5.02 13.48 5.49
N TRP A 91 -4.08 14.09 4.75
CA TRP A 91 -3.48 15.36 5.13
C TRP A 91 -4.50 16.49 5.16
N ASP A 92 -5.31 16.63 4.12
CA ASP A 92 -6.34 17.68 4.06
C ASP A 92 -7.34 17.54 5.20
N LYS A 93 -7.76 16.31 5.52
CA LYS A 93 -8.63 16.02 6.67
C LYS A 93 -7.97 16.40 8.00
N MET A 94 -6.66 16.15 8.13
CA MET A 94 -5.91 16.51 9.33
C MET A 94 -5.76 18.03 9.46
N VAL A 95 -5.47 18.71 8.36
CA VAL A 95 -5.40 20.17 8.32
C VAL A 95 -6.76 20.82 8.63
N ALA A 96 -7.84 20.29 8.04
CA ALA A 96 -9.20 20.77 8.32
C ALA A 96 -9.62 20.59 9.78
N LYS A 97 -9.21 19.47 10.41
CA LYS A 97 -9.54 19.16 11.79
C LYS A 97 -8.72 19.93 12.83
N HIS A 98 -7.43 20.13 12.57
CA HIS A 98 -6.48 20.64 13.57
C HIS A 98 -5.83 21.96 13.19
N GLY A 99 -6.03 22.45 11.97
CA GLY A 99 -5.29 23.58 11.41
C GLY A 99 -3.91 23.18 10.91
N LEU A 100 -3.33 23.98 10.01
CA LEU A 100 -2.10 23.64 9.30
C LEU A 100 -0.90 23.45 10.24
N GLU A 101 -0.71 24.33 11.22
CA GLU A 101 0.47 24.27 12.10
C GLU A 101 0.39 23.07 13.08
N GLU A 102 -0.79 22.79 13.62
CA GLU A 102 -0.97 21.62 14.47
C GLU A 102 -0.87 20.32 13.67
N ALA A 103 -1.41 20.27 12.45
CA ALA A 103 -1.25 19.13 11.55
C ALA A 103 0.22 18.83 11.25
N LYS A 104 1.03 19.85 10.98
CA LYS A 104 2.50 19.74 10.84
C LYS A 104 3.15 19.23 12.12
N ARG A 105 2.70 19.71 13.28
CA ARG A 105 3.22 19.27 14.59
C ARG A 105 2.91 17.79 14.83
N ILE A 106 1.70 17.35 14.58
CA ILE A 106 1.27 15.96 14.69
C ILE A 106 2.08 15.06 13.75
N GLN A 107 2.27 15.48 12.49
CA GLN A 107 3.08 14.75 11.53
C GLN A 107 4.54 14.61 11.98
N ARG A 108 5.14 15.68 12.49
CA ARG A 108 6.50 15.67 13.07
C ARG A 108 6.56 14.81 14.34
N GLY A 109 5.54 14.87 15.19
CA GLY A 109 5.45 14.07 16.41
C GLY A 109 5.32 12.56 16.13
N ASN A 110 4.69 12.18 15.02
CA ASN A 110 4.69 10.79 14.54
C ASN A 110 6.05 10.37 13.96
N ALA A 111 6.87 11.34 13.53
CA ALA A 111 8.26 11.17 13.12
C ALA A 111 9.25 11.36 14.29
N ASP A 112 8.77 11.50 15.53
CA ASP A 112 9.61 11.66 16.71
C ASP A 112 10.53 10.44 16.85
N PRO A 113 11.86 10.64 16.77
CA PRO A 113 12.83 9.56 16.89
C PRO A 113 12.74 8.80 18.23
N SER A 114 12.21 9.42 19.28
CA SER A 114 12.00 8.77 20.58
C SER A 114 10.87 7.75 20.53
N LYS A 115 9.93 7.89 19.60
CA LYS A 115 8.82 6.96 19.31
C LYS A 115 9.12 6.04 18.13
N ALA A 116 10.06 6.41 17.25
CA ALA A 116 10.53 5.59 16.14
C ALA A 116 11.33 4.41 16.70
N GLY A 117 10.60 3.37 17.08
CA GLY A 117 11.15 2.06 17.27
C GLY A 117 11.96 1.86 18.54
N LYS A 118 11.28 1.60 19.65
CA LYS A 118 11.88 0.82 20.77
C LYS A 118 12.40 -0.57 20.32
N GLY A 119 12.31 -0.90 19.02
CA GLY A 119 12.77 -2.16 18.46
C GLY A 119 14.28 -2.20 18.12
N ASN A 120 14.95 -1.06 17.95
CA ASN A 120 16.34 -1.03 17.52
C ASN A 120 17.24 -0.03 18.29
N THR A 121 16.70 0.71 19.25
CA THR A 121 17.48 1.61 20.11
C THR A 121 18.19 0.78 21.17
N GLY A 122 19.49 0.60 20.99
CA GLY A 122 20.37 -0.09 21.95
C GLY A 122 21.19 -1.25 21.40
N LYS A 123 20.84 -1.83 20.27
CA LYS A 123 21.73 -2.78 19.59
C LYS A 123 22.79 -2.01 18.81
N LYS A 124 23.99 -1.90 19.36
CA LYS A 124 25.15 -1.40 18.63
C LYS A 124 25.27 -2.24 17.35
N LYS A 125 25.21 -1.59 16.18
CA LYS A 125 25.45 -2.27 14.91
C LYS A 125 26.85 -2.87 14.95
N SER A 126 26.98 -4.15 14.57
CA SER A 126 28.28 -4.80 14.51
C SER A 126 29.21 -4.03 13.56
N GLU A 127 30.51 -4.05 13.79
CA GLU A 127 31.51 -3.38 12.95
C GLU A 127 31.42 -3.88 11.50
N GLU A 128 31.12 -5.16 11.30
CA GLU A 128 30.87 -5.75 9.99
C GLU A 128 29.66 -5.09 9.29
N HIS A 129 28.58 -4.84 10.02
CA HIS A 129 27.39 -4.17 9.45
C HIS A 129 27.67 -2.71 9.09
N LYS A 130 28.45 -2.00 9.92
CA LYS A 130 28.90 -0.63 9.61
C LYS A 130 29.77 -0.60 8.36
N ARG A 131 30.71 -1.56 8.22
CA ARG A 131 31.57 -1.69 7.05
C ARG A 131 30.77 -1.94 5.78
N LYS A 132 29.80 -2.88 5.80
CA LYS A 132 28.92 -3.16 4.65
C LYS A 132 28.11 -1.92 4.22
N ILE A 133 27.62 -1.12 5.17
CA ILE A 133 26.94 0.15 4.86
C ILE A 133 27.90 1.14 4.20
N ALA A 134 29.11 1.33 4.75
CA ALA A 134 30.10 2.24 4.20
C ALA A 134 30.53 1.86 2.77
N GLU A 135 30.74 0.57 2.51
CA GLU A 135 31.06 0.04 1.16
C GLU A 135 29.90 0.27 0.19
N ALA A 136 28.65 0.04 0.60
CA ALA A 136 27.47 0.28 -0.22
C ALA A 136 27.31 1.76 -0.59
N ILE A 137 27.60 2.67 0.37
CA ILE A 137 27.57 4.12 0.12
C ILE A 137 28.66 4.50 -0.87
N LYS A 138 29.92 4.03 -0.69
CA LYS A 138 31.03 4.28 -1.62
C LYS A 138 30.71 3.82 -3.03
N ARG A 139 30.12 2.61 -3.18
CA ARG A 139 29.72 2.07 -4.48
C ARG A 139 28.68 2.94 -5.17
N LYS A 140 27.64 3.41 -4.45
CA LYS A 140 26.63 4.33 -4.99
C LYS A 140 27.23 5.68 -5.41
N HIS A 141 28.19 6.21 -4.67
CA HIS A 141 28.86 7.46 -5.03
C HIS A 141 29.73 7.28 -6.28
N ALA A 142 30.45 6.17 -6.41
CA ALA A 142 31.25 5.86 -7.60
C ALA A 142 30.39 5.64 -8.83
N GLU A 143 29.24 4.97 -8.70
CA GLU A 143 28.27 4.77 -9.77
C GLU A 143 27.66 6.10 -10.24
N LYS A 144 27.29 6.97 -9.30
CA LYS A 144 26.77 8.31 -9.60
C LYS A 144 27.81 9.19 -10.30
N ALA A 145 29.10 9.09 -9.93
CA ALA A 145 30.16 9.83 -10.59
C ALA A 145 30.38 9.36 -12.05
N ARG A 146 30.27 8.05 -12.30
CA ARG A 146 30.38 7.47 -13.67
C ARG A 146 29.22 7.86 -14.59
N MET A 147 28.04 8.14 -14.04
CA MET A 147 26.88 8.57 -14.83
C MET A 147 26.86 10.09 -15.09
N ALA A 148 27.80 10.83 -14.51
CA ALA A 148 27.90 12.28 -14.65
C ALA A 148 29.01 12.74 -15.66
N GLU A 149 29.78 11.76 -16.21
CA GLU A 149 30.72 11.94 -17.34
C GLU A 149 30.05 11.56 -18.67
#